data_dd6f459752210f030fd5dccf031e1ec0
#
_entry.id   dd6f459752210f030fd5dccf031e1ec0
#
_cell.length_a   1.000
_cell.length_b   1.000
_cell.length_c   1.000
_cell.angle_alpha   90.00
_cell.angle_beta   90.00
_cell.angle_gamma   90.00
#
_symmetry.space_group_name_H-M   'P 1'
#
loop_
_entity.id
_entity.type
_entity.pdbx_description
1 polymer ?
#
loop_
_entity_poly.entity_id
_entity_poly.type
_entity_poly.pdbx_seq_one_letter_code
_entity_poly.pdbx_strand_id
1 'polypeptide(L)'
;VVAYFDEYSADVAKFVTGKIFPSISDMLKSLSVSVIGAVGAVLNLVIGLIIAIYLISGKEKYIGMVKKIIYSLMDRERANDLMVDLRFIDKTFGGFLIGKIVDSIIIGILCFIGLSILKVPFAVLVSVIVGVTNIIPFFGPYLGAVPSAFIILLIDPRKCLVFVIFVLILQQIDGNIIGPAILGNSIGVSSFWIIVSITVFGGFFGIPGMLIGVPCFACAYAFIRRRVNNRLKRKGMSIATFDYAKTSYVDESGELVFIGSGKTDGYQSSRYVELNPVRPGKTDASGSPFSDKVKSFFITLLAKISKWWINIINRIRKR
;
A
#
# COMPACT_ATOMS: atom_id res chain seq x y z
N VAL A 1 -36.78 -45.04 -36.73
CA VAL A 1 -36.89 -44.51 -35.37
C VAL A 1 -35.76 -45.09 -34.49
N VAL A 2 -35.53 -46.42 -34.52
CA VAL A 2 -34.48 -47.06 -33.70
C VAL A 2 -33.07 -46.56 -34.10
N ALA A 3 -32.75 -46.45 -35.40
CA ALA A 3 -31.45 -45.98 -35.85
C ALA A 3 -31.14 -44.51 -35.47
N TYR A 4 -32.15 -43.65 -35.35
CA TYR A 4 -31.99 -42.26 -34.87
C TYR A 4 -31.70 -42.18 -33.35
N PHE A 5 -32.24 -43.12 -32.57
CA PHE A 5 -31.99 -43.23 -31.15
C PHE A 5 -30.56 -43.72 -30.84
N ASP A 6 -30.05 -44.65 -31.65
CA ASP A 6 -28.70 -45.18 -31.51
C ASP A 6 -27.63 -44.16 -31.87
N GLU A 7 -27.85 -43.35 -32.90
CA GLU A 7 -26.94 -42.27 -33.30
C GLU A 7 -26.91 -41.13 -32.28
N TYR A 8 -28.06 -40.74 -31.71
CA TYR A 8 -28.14 -39.71 -30.67
C TYR A 8 -27.55 -40.18 -29.36
N SER A 9 -27.72 -41.47 -29.00
CA SER A 9 -27.12 -42.01 -27.78
C SER A 9 -25.58 -42.11 -27.86
N ALA A 10 -25.04 -42.40 -29.05
CA ALA A 10 -23.61 -42.42 -29.30
C ALA A 10 -22.97 -41.02 -29.22
N ASP A 11 -23.66 -39.99 -29.73
CA ASP A 11 -23.18 -38.62 -29.66
C ASP A 11 -23.24 -38.03 -28.24
N VAL A 12 -24.29 -38.34 -27.48
CA VAL A 12 -24.39 -37.99 -26.06
C VAL A 12 -23.31 -38.72 -25.28
N ALA A 13 -23.07 -40.02 -25.51
CA ALA A 13 -21.99 -40.73 -24.85
C ALA A 13 -20.62 -40.18 -25.18
N LYS A 14 -20.33 -39.79 -26.43
CA LYS A 14 -19.08 -39.12 -26.82
C LYS A 14 -18.93 -37.74 -26.20
N PHE A 15 -19.99 -36.98 -26.07
CA PHE A 15 -19.97 -35.68 -25.42
C PHE A 15 -19.71 -35.81 -23.93
N VAL A 16 -20.34 -36.74 -23.24
CA VAL A 16 -20.16 -37.04 -21.81
C VAL A 16 -18.76 -37.56 -21.56
N THR A 17 -18.27 -38.54 -22.27
CA THR A 17 -16.96 -39.14 -22.11
C THR A 17 -15.83 -38.27 -22.61
N GLY A 18 -16.03 -37.51 -23.68
CA GLY A 18 -15.00 -36.68 -24.31
C GLY A 18 -14.84 -35.28 -23.73
N LYS A 19 -15.90 -34.68 -23.17
CA LYS A 19 -15.84 -33.32 -22.61
C LYS A 19 -16.17 -33.22 -21.13
N ILE A 20 -17.23 -33.90 -20.69
CA ILE A 20 -17.69 -33.74 -19.31
C ILE A 20 -16.79 -34.50 -18.33
N PHE A 21 -16.46 -35.75 -18.65
CA PHE A 21 -15.65 -36.61 -17.77
C PHE A 21 -14.22 -36.07 -17.55
N PRO A 22 -13.47 -35.61 -18.57
CA PRO A 22 -12.18 -34.95 -18.37
C PRO A 22 -12.29 -33.68 -17.55
N SER A 23 -13.29 -32.84 -17.82
CA SER A 23 -13.51 -31.59 -17.08
C SER A 23 -13.81 -31.83 -15.59
N ILE A 24 -14.60 -32.85 -15.27
CA ILE A 24 -14.85 -33.26 -13.86
C ILE A 24 -13.58 -33.83 -13.22
N SER A 25 -12.82 -34.66 -13.96
CA SER A 25 -11.55 -35.20 -13.46
C SER A 25 -10.52 -34.09 -13.18
N ASP A 26 -10.40 -33.11 -14.05
CA ASP A 26 -9.48 -31.97 -13.87
C ASP A 26 -9.95 -31.05 -12.74
N MET A 27 -11.25 -30.86 -12.58
CA MET A 27 -11.82 -30.14 -11.46
C MET A 27 -11.58 -30.86 -10.12
N LEU A 28 -11.73 -32.18 -10.07
CA LEU A 28 -11.42 -32.99 -8.88
C LEU A 28 -9.93 -32.98 -8.54
N LYS A 29 -9.04 -33.04 -9.55
CA LYS A 29 -7.59 -32.89 -9.35
C LYS A 29 -7.23 -31.51 -8.83
N SER A 30 -7.81 -30.46 -9.41
CA SER A 30 -7.55 -29.09 -8.95
C SER A 30 -8.07 -28.84 -7.53
N LEU A 31 -9.22 -29.39 -7.17
CA LEU A 31 -9.74 -29.36 -5.80
C LEU A 31 -8.82 -30.11 -4.82
N SER A 32 -8.33 -31.30 -5.20
CA SER A 32 -7.42 -32.08 -4.36
C SER A 32 -6.10 -31.34 -4.13
N VAL A 33 -5.51 -30.74 -5.16
CA VAL A 33 -4.30 -29.91 -5.05
C VAL A 33 -4.55 -28.69 -4.17
N SER A 34 -5.72 -28.04 -4.33
CA SER A 34 -6.10 -26.88 -3.52
C SER A 34 -6.28 -27.22 -2.04
N VAL A 35 -6.88 -28.38 -1.73
CA VAL A 35 -7.05 -28.86 -0.35
C VAL A 35 -5.70 -29.19 0.29
N ILE A 36 -4.82 -29.89 -0.44
CA ILE A 36 -3.47 -30.19 0.04
C ILE A 36 -2.68 -28.89 0.27
N GLY A 37 -2.79 -27.93 -0.66
CA GLY A 37 -2.20 -26.61 -0.50
C GLY A 37 -2.73 -25.86 0.72
N ALA A 38 -4.04 -25.92 0.97
CA ALA A 38 -4.65 -25.29 2.14
C ALA A 38 -4.17 -25.93 3.45
N VAL A 39 -4.09 -27.27 3.51
CA VAL A 39 -3.53 -27.98 4.68
C VAL A 39 -2.07 -27.61 4.91
N GLY A 40 -1.26 -27.56 3.84
CA GLY A 40 0.13 -27.08 3.91
C GLY A 40 0.25 -25.64 4.43
N ALA A 41 -0.61 -24.76 3.97
CA ALA A 41 -0.65 -23.36 4.45
C ALA A 41 -1.01 -23.28 5.94
N VAL A 42 -1.97 -24.06 6.41
CA VAL A 42 -2.34 -24.13 7.84
C VAL A 42 -1.19 -24.70 8.68
N LEU A 43 -0.53 -25.76 8.23
CA LEU A 43 0.63 -26.34 8.93
C LEU A 43 1.78 -25.32 9.02
N ASN A 44 2.09 -24.63 7.93
CA ASN A 44 3.11 -23.58 7.92
C ASN A 44 2.75 -22.43 8.87
N LEU A 45 1.47 -22.05 8.93
CA LEU A 45 0.99 -21.03 9.86
C LEU A 45 1.16 -21.48 11.33
N VAL A 46 0.81 -22.73 11.65
CA VAL A 46 0.98 -23.29 13.01
C VAL A 46 2.46 -23.34 13.39
N ILE A 47 3.32 -23.85 12.50
CA ILE A 47 4.77 -23.89 12.73
C ILE A 47 5.32 -22.46 12.91
N GLY A 48 4.92 -21.54 12.05
CA GLY A 48 5.30 -20.12 12.16
C GLY A 48 4.88 -19.50 13.49
N LEU A 49 3.66 -19.82 13.96
CA LEU A 49 3.15 -19.34 15.25
C LEU A 49 3.97 -19.91 16.42
N ILE A 50 4.30 -21.19 16.39
CA ILE A 50 5.13 -21.82 17.41
C ILE A 50 6.51 -21.16 17.47
N ILE A 51 7.16 -20.98 16.31
CA ILE A 51 8.46 -20.30 16.21
C ILE A 51 8.35 -18.87 16.74
N ALA A 52 7.28 -18.14 16.39
CA ALA A 52 7.06 -16.77 16.87
C ALA A 52 6.93 -16.71 18.39
N ILE A 53 6.19 -17.63 19.01
CA ILE A 53 6.04 -17.73 20.47
C ILE A 53 7.40 -17.96 21.14
N TYR A 54 8.22 -18.90 20.62
CA TYR A 54 9.56 -19.15 21.14
C TYR A 54 10.48 -17.94 21.00
N LEU A 55 10.44 -17.25 19.85
CA LEU A 55 11.23 -16.02 19.64
C LEU A 55 10.82 -14.89 20.58
N ILE A 56 9.52 -14.70 20.78
CA ILE A 56 9.00 -13.67 21.69
C ILE A 56 9.38 -13.99 23.14
N SER A 57 9.22 -15.25 23.56
CA SER A 57 9.57 -15.69 24.91
C SER A 57 11.07 -15.56 25.22
N GLY A 58 11.93 -15.75 24.20
CA GLY A 58 13.39 -15.61 24.32
C GLY A 58 13.94 -14.26 23.84
N LYS A 59 13.11 -13.26 23.56
CA LYS A 59 13.47 -12.00 22.90
C LYS A 59 14.69 -11.31 23.48
N GLU A 60 14.72 -11.15 24.80
CA GLU A 60 15.82 -10.45 25.48
C GLU A 60 17.16 -11.18 25.35
N LYS A 61 17.14 -12.52 25.46
CA LYS A 61 18.31 -13.35 25.29
C LYS A 61 18.88 -13.26 23.86
N TYR A 62 18.02 -13.38 22.85
CA TYR A 62 18.46 -13.30 21.44
C TYR A 62 18.99 -11.90 21.10
N ILE A 63 18.30 -10.84 21.54
CA ILE A 63 18.77 -9.46 21.35
C ILE A 63 20.13 -9.25 22.06
N GLY A 64 20.29 -9.79 23.27
CA GLY A 64 21.55 -9.73 24.01
C GLY A 64 22.70 -10.43 23.27
N MET A 65 22.45 -11.62 22.69
CA MET A 65 23.44 -12.33 21.88
C MET A 65 23.84 -11.53 20.64
N VAL A 66 22.88 -10.97 19.89
CA VAL A 66 23.17 -10.15 18.70
C VAL A 66 23.98 -8.92 19.08
N LYS A 67 23.61 -8.21 20.16
CA LYS A 67 24.39 -7.06 20.65
C LYS A 67 25.80 -7.45 21.00
N LYS A 68 25.99 -8.57 21.72
CA LYS A 68 27.32 -9.07 22.09
C LYS A 68 28.19 -9.32 20.86
N ILE A 69 27.64 -9.93 19.80
CA ILE A 69 28.33 -10.16 18.53
C ILE A 69 28.72 -8.82 17.88
N ILE A 70 27.80 -7.88 17.80
CA ILE A 70 28.05 -6.58 17.17
C ILE A 70 29.17 -5.82 17.90
N TYR A 71 29.13 -5.76 19.22
CA TYR A 71 30.17 -5.09 20.02
C TYR A 71 31.52 -5.83 20.01
N SER A 72 31.54 -7.13 19.67
CA SER A 72 32.80 -7.88 19.52
C SER A 72 33.46 -7.68 18.16
N LEU A 73 32.66 -7.38 17.12
CA LEU A 73 33.15 -7.27 15.73
C LEU A 73 33.42 -5.83 15.28
N MET A 74 32.85 -4.85 15.97
CA MET A 74 32.88 -3.45 15.54
C MET A 74 33.40 -2.55 16.66
N ASP A 75 34.06 -1.45 16.26
CA ASP A 75 34.43 -0.38 17.18
C ASP A 75 33.18 0.17 17.89
N ARG A 76 33.35 0.58 19.15
CA ARG A 76 32.30 1.05 20.04
C ARG A 76 31.39 2.12 19.39
N GLU A 77 31.97 3.06 18.65
CA GLU A 77 31.27 4.16 18.01
C GLU A 77 30.38 3.65 16.88
N ARG A 78 30.90 2.82 16.01
CA ARG A 78 30.15 2.20 14.90
C ARG A 78 29.06 1.24 15.40
N ALA A 79 29.34 0.49 16.47
CA ALA A 79 28.37 -0.39 17.10
C ALA A 79 27.18 0.41 17.69
N ASN A 80 27.45 1.54 18.33
CA ASN A 80 26.40 2.42 18.84
C ASN A 80 25.54 3.02 17.72
N ASP A 81 26.15 3.46 16.61
CA ASP A 81 25.43 3.97 15.45
C ASP A 81 24.52 2.86 14.85
N LEU A 82 25.05 1.66 14.73
CA LEU A 82 24.25 0.50 14.25
C LEU A 82 23.08 0.20 15.21
N MET A 83 23.26 0.32 16.52
CA MET A 83 22.17 0.14 17.49
C MET A 83 21.07 1.19 17.33
N VAL A 84 21.42 2.42 16.97
CA VAL A 84 20.45 3.49 16.68
C VAL A 84 19.68 3.15 15.39
N ASP A 85 20.39 2.69 14.37
CA ASP A 85 19.77 2.31 13.08
C ASP A 85 18.84 1.09 13.24
N LEU A 86 19.23 0.07 14.01
CA LEU A 86 18.38 -1.09 14.29
C LEU A 86 17.11 -0.71 15.06
N ARG A 87 17.21 0.19 16.05
CA ARG A 87 16.01 0.72 16.74
C ARG A 87 15.09 1.50 15.81
N PHE A 88 15.65 2.23 14.87
CA PHE A 88 14.88 2.94 13.86
C PHE A 88 14.13 1.95 12.95
N ILE A 89 14.80 0.87 12.51
CA ILE A 89 14.17 -0.19 11.73
C ILE A 89 13.02 -0.82 12.52
N ASP A 90 13.25 -1.26 13.75
CA ASP A 90 12.24 -1.89 14.62
C ASP A 90 11.00 -0.98 14.78
N LYS A 91 11.22 0.30 15.08
CA LYS A 91 10.14 1.29 15.20
C LYS A 91 9.38 1.50 13.90
N THR A 92 10.08 1.55 12.76
CA THR A 92 9.45 1.77 11.44
C THR A 92 8.64 0.55 11.02
N PHE A 93 9.18 -0.65 11.15
CA PHE A 93 8.47 -1.89 10.83
C PHE A 93 7.29 -2.13 11.76
N GLY A 94 7.52 -2.08 13.07
CA GLY A 94 6.48 -2.29 14.08
C GLY A 94 5.35 -1.27 13.94
N GLY A 95 5.68 0.00 13.82
CA GLY A 95 4.69 1.06 13.63
C GLY A 95 3.86 0.89 12.37
N PHE A 96 4.50 0.52 11.24
CA PHE A 96 3.81 0.30 9.99
C PHE A 96 2.91 -0.94 10.03
N LEU A 97 3.43 -2.09 10.47
CA LEU A 97 2.67 -3.34 10.48
C LEU A 97 1.50 -3.29 11.45
N ILE A 98 1.73 -2.81 12.67
CA ILE A 98 0.66 -2.64 13.66
C ILE A 98 -0.35 -1.61 13.16
N GLY A 99 0.12 -0.50 12.61
CA GLY A 99 -0.74 0.52 12.02
C GLY A 99 -1.64 -0.05 10.93
N LYS A 100 -1.11 -0.88 10.00
CA LYS A 100 -1.92 -1.49 8.93
C LYS A 100 -2.90 -2.53 9.43
N ILE A 101 -2.56 -3.29 10.48
CA ILE A 101 -3.50 -4.23 11.11
C ILE A 101 -4.66 -3.45 11.76
N VAL A 102 -4.36 -2.42 12.53
CA VAL A 102 -5.40 -1.58 13.19
C VAL A 102 -6.28 -0.90 12.14
N ASP A 103 -5.68 -0.32 11.11
CA ASP A 103 -6.35 0.28 9.97
C ASP A 103 -7.33 -0.70 9.30
N SER A 104 -6.87 -1.90 8.98
CA SER A 104 -7.67 -2.97 8.36
C SER A 104 -8.84 -3.41 9.22
N ILE A 105 -8.67 -3.49 10.53
CA ILE A 105 -9.73 -3.83 11.48
C ILE A 105 -10.78 -2.71 11.48
N ILE A 106 -10.36 -1.45 11.56
CA ILE A 106 -11.26 -0.29 11.55
C ILE A 106 -12.06 -0.24 10.24
N ILE A 107 -11.39 -0.41 9.10
CA ILE A 107 -12.06 -0.43 7.78
C ILE A 107 -13.03 -1.61 7.68
N GLY A 108 -12.67 -2.79 8.16
CA GLY A 108 -13.57 -3.95 8.20
C GLY A 108 -14.82 -3.67 9.03
N ILE A 109 -14.68 -3.08 10.21
CA ILE A 109 -15.80 -2.72 11.09
C ILE A 109 -16.70 -1.64 10.44
N LEU A 110 -16.10 -0.58 9.90
CA LEU A 110 -16.83 0.49 9.22
C LEU A 110 -17.57 -0.03 7.99
N CYS A 111 -16.91 -0.93 7.22
CA CYS A 111 -17.52 -1.60 6.09
C CYS A 111 -18.73 -2.44 6.54
N PHE A 112 -18.60 -3.24 7.59
CA PHE A 112 -19.70 -4.04 8.13
C PHE A 112 -20.88 -3.18 8.57
N ILE A 113 -20.64 -2.13 9.34
CA ILE A 113 -21.70 -1.20 9.81
C ILE A 113 -22.39 -0.55 8.62
N GLY A 114 -21.62 -0.01 7.66
CA GLY A 114 -22.16 0.66 6.48
C GLY A 114 -23.01 -0.27 5.61
N LEU A 115 -22.50 -1.46 5.29
CA LEU A 115 -23.22 -2.44 4.47
C LEU A 115 -24.46 -2.98 5.16
N SER A 116 -24.43 -3.14 6.48
CA SER A 116 -25.60 -3.56 7.27
C SER A 116 -26.71 -2.50 7.25
N ILE A 117 -26.37 -1.21 7.40
CA ILE A 117 -27.31 -0.09 7.30
C ILE A 117 -27.91 0.01 5.89
N LEU A 118 -27.09 -0.17 4.85
CA LEU A 118 -27.49 -0.12 3.45
C LEU A 118 -28.22 -1.39 3.00
N LYS A 119 -28.34 -2.39 3.89
CA LYS A 119 -28.96 -3.70 3.63
C LYS A 119 -28.39 -4.36 2.36
N VAL A 120 -27.05 -4.33 2.23
CA VAL A 120 -26.34 -5.02 1.16
C VAL A 120 -26.23 -6.51 1.51
N PRO A 121 -26.47 -7.43 0.57
CA PRO A 121 -26.34 -8.85 0.83
C PRO A 121 -24.91 -9.23 1.20
N PHE A 122 -24.75 -10.25 2.04
CA PHE A 122 -23.44 -10.75 2.52
C PHE A 122 -22.57 -9.71 3.24
N ALA A 123 -23.17 -8.75 3.95
CA ALA A 123 -22.44 -7.67 4.63
C ALA A 123 -21.26 -8.18 5.48
N VAL A 124 -21.42 -9.29 6.23
CA VAL A 124 -20.35 -9.89 7.04
C VAL A 124 -19.22 -10.40 6.14
N LEU A 125 -19.51 -11.21 5.14
CA LEU A 125 -18.51 -11.79 4.26
C LEU A 125 -17.74 -10.70 3.52
N VAL A 126 -18.45 -9.75 2.94
CA VAL A 126 -17.87 -8.64 2.17
C VAL A 126 -16.98 -7.77 3.06
N SER A 127 -17.43 -7.44 4.27
CA SER A 127 -16.65 -6.61 5.19
C SER A 127 -15.37 -7.32 5.68
N VAL A 128 -15.43 -8.62 5.90
CA VAL A 128 -14.24 -9.42 6.23
C VAL A 128 -13.26 -9.45 5.05
N ILE A 129 -13.74 -9.67 3.82
CA ILE A 129 -12.90 -9.66 2.62
C ILE A 129 -12.23 -8.28 2.47
N VAL A 130 -13.01 -7.20 2.51
CA VAL A 130 -12.49 -5.82 2.36
C VAL A 130 -11.51 -5.49 3.49
N GLY A 131 -11.84 -5.82 4.75
CA GLY A 131 -10.97 -5.58 5.89
C GLY A 131 -9.65 -6.34 5.80
N VAL A 132 -9.68 -7.64 5.51
CA VAL A 132 -8.48 -8.46 5.39
C VAL A 132 -7.59 -8.02 4.24
N THR A 133 -8.18 -7.75 3.08
CA THR A 133 -7.40 -7.30 1.92
C THR A 133 -6.81 -5.91 2.11
N ASN A 134 -7.43 -5.03 2.93
CA ASN A 134 -6.94 -3.69 3.23
C ASN A 134 -5.56 -3.68 3.94
N ILE A 135 -5.12 -4.80 4.47
CA ILE A 135 -3.74 -4.96 4.97
C ILE A 135 -2.70 -4.62 3.88
N ILE A 136 -3.00 -4.93 2.62
CA ILE A 136 -2.12 -4.65 1.48
C ILE A 136 -2.29 -3.19 1.08
N PRO A 137 -1.27 -2.32 1.25
CA PRO A 137 -1.39 -0.92 0.90
C PRO A 137 -1.71 -0.72 -0.58
N PHE A 138 -2.54 0.25 -0.92
CA PHE A 138 -3.00 0.61 -2.26
C PHE A 138 -3.82 -0.47 -2.99
N PHE A 139 -3.36 -1.71 -3.06
CA PHE A 139 -4.03 -2.78 -3.80
C PHE A 139 -5.14 -3.47 -2.99
N GLY A 140 -5.02 -3.46 -1.66
CA GLY A 140 -5.98 -4.13 -0.77
C GLY A 140 -7.44 -3.76 -1.02
N PRO A 141 -7.77 -2.47 -1.07
CA PRO A 141 -9.13 -2.04 -1.35
C PRO A 141 -9.72 -2.61 -2.64
N TYR A 142 -8.94 -2.65 -3.71
CA TYR A 142 -9.39 -3.18 -5.00
C TYR A 142 -9.51 -4.70 -4.99
N LEU A 143 -8.56 -5.38 -4.35
CA LEU A 143 -8.58 -6.84 -4.19
C LEU A 143 -9.79 -7.32 -3.38
N GLY A 144 -10.27 -6.51 -2.44
CA GLY A 144 -11.48 -6.80 -1.69
C GLY A 144 -12.75 -6.37 -2.40
N ALA A 145 -12.77 -5.17 -2.97
CA ALA A 145 -13.97 -4.59 -3.56
C ALA A 145 -14.40 -5.30 -4.87
N VAL A 146 -13.45 -5.67 -5.74
CA VAL A 146 -13.79 -6.27 -7.04
C VAL A 146 -14.50 -7.61 -6.91
N PRO A 147 -13.98 -8.62 -6.19
CA PRO A 147 -14.69 -9.89 -6.02
C PRO A 147 -15.98 -9.72 -5.22
N SER A 148 -16.03 -8.81 -4.23
CA SER A 148 -17.23 -8.52 -3.47
C SER A 148 -18.32 -7.89 -4.33
N ALA A 149 -17.97 -6.94 -5.19
CA ALA A 149 -18.89 -6.34 -6.14
C ALA A 149 -19.46 -7.39 -7.10
N PHE A 150 -18.63 -8.31 -7.58
CA PHE A 150 -19.06 -9.39 -8.45
C PHE A 150 -20.08 -10.32 -7.77
N ILE A 151 -19.83 -10.71 -6.52
CA ILE A 151 -20.76 -11.54 -5.75
C ILE A 151 -22.11 -10.83 -5.56
N ILE A 152 -22.08 -9.54 -5.21
CA ILE A 152 -23.31 -8.75 -4.99
C ILE A 152 -24.05 -8.52 -6.31
N LEU A 153 -23.34 -8.29 -7.42
CA LEU A 153 -23.90 -8.08 -8.74
C LEU A 153 -24.76 -9.26 -9.22
N LEU A 154 -24.31 -10.49 -8.94
CA LEU A 154 -25.05 -11.71 -9.30
C LEU A 154 -26.39 -11.84 -8.58
N ILE A 155 -26.60 -11.12 -7.47
CA ILE A 155 -27.81 -11.21 -6.67
C ILE A 155 -28.72 -10.00 -6.87
N ASP A 156 -28.15 -8.79 -6.73
CA ASP A 156 -28.88 -7.54 -6.86
C ASP A 156 -27.98 -6.44 -7.48
N PRO A 157 -28.15 -6.16 -8.78
CA PRO A 157 -27.35 -5.12 -9.46
C PRO A 157 -27.51 -3.73 -8.84
N ARG A 158 -28.68 -3.41 -8.27
CA ARG A 158 -28.89 -2.11 -7.61
C ARG A 158 -28.08 -2.02 -6.32
N LYS A 159 -28.02 -3.10 -5.54
CA LYS A 159 -27.20 -3.18 -4.34
C LYS A 159 -25.70 -3.19 -4.66
N CYS A 160 -25.30 -3.75 -5.80
CA CYS A 160 -23.92 -3.64 -6.28
C CYS A 160 -23.52 -2.18 -6.52
N LEU A 161 -24.36 -1.38 -7.18
CA LEU A 161 -24.08 0.05 -7.38
C LEU A 161 -23.95 0.80 -6.04
N VAL A 162 -24.85 0.52 -5.09
CA VAL A 162 -24.79 1.09 -3.73
C VAL A 162 -23.49 0.70 -3.02
N PHE A 163 -23.07 -0.56 -3.12
CA PHE A 163 -21.82 -1.07 -2.57
C PHE A 163 -20.60 -0.35 -3.15
N VAL A 164 -20.52 -0.24 -4.48
CA VAL A 164 -19.39 0.42 -5.16
C VAL A 164 -19.26 1.88 -4.71
N ILE A 165 -20.38 2.63 -4.69
CA ILE A 165 -20.36 4.02 -4.23
C ILE A 165 -19.92 4.10 -2.77
N PHE A 166 -20.45 3.23 -1.91
CA PHE A 166 -20.09 3.19 -0.49
C PHE A 166 -18.60 2.89 -0.29
N VAL A 167 -18.06 1.88 -0.97
CA VAL A 167 -16.63 1.53 -0.84
C VAL A 167 -15.75 2.66 -1.35
N LEU A 168 -16.08 3.33 -2.44
CA LEU A 168 -15.32 4.49 -2.91
C LEU A 168 -15.29 5.62 -1.86
N ILE A 169 -16.41 5.88 -1.19
CA ILE A 169 -16.46 6.86 -0.09
C ILE A 169 -15.62 6.38 1.10
N LEU A 170 -15.74 5.11 1.48
CA LEU A 170 -14.96 4.52 2.56
C LEU A 170 -13.47 4.62 2.30
N GLN A 171 -13.03 4.36 1.06
CA GLN A 171 -11.61 4.49 0.67
C GLN A 171 -11.12 5.93 0.69
N GLN A 172 -11.98 6.91 0.39
CA GLN A 172 -11.60 8.33 0.55
C GLN A 172 -11.43 8.71 2.03
N ILE A 173 -12.25 8.15 2.90
CA ILE A 173 -12.11 8.35 4.36
C ILE A 173 -10.85 7.66 4.86
N ASP A 174 -10.57 6.45 4.40
CA ASP A 174 -9.34 5.72 4.73
C ASP A 174 -8.09 6.51 4.31
N GLY A 175 -7.98 6.85 3.05
CA GLY A 175 -6.79 7.50 2.50
C GLY A 175 -6.51 8.91 3.03
N ASN A 176 -7.56 9.66 3.44
CA ASN A 176 -7.40 11.06 3.83
C ASN A 176 -7.53 11.31 5.34
N ILE A 177 -8.16 10.40 6.10
CA ILE A 177 -8.43 10.59 7.52
C ILE A 177 -7.82 9.46 8.35
N ILE A 178 -8.25 8.21 8.11
CA ILE A 178 -7.88 7.06 8.95
C ILE A 178 -6.41 6.71 8.77
N GLY A 179 -5.97 6.52 7.54
CA GLY A 179 -4.58 6.18 7.22
C GLY A 179 -3.58 7.19 7.80
N PRO A 180 -3.70 8.51 7.54
CA PRO A 180 -2.84 9.53 8.15
C PRO A 180 -2.94 9.57 9.68
N ALA A 181 -4.12 9.34 10.27
CA ALA A 181 -4.29 9.34 11.72
C ALA A 181 -3.59 8.15 12.40
N ILE A 182 -3.60 6.96 11.77
CA ILE A 182 -3.02 5.74 12.32
C ILE A 182 -1.54 5.64 12.01
N LEU A 183 -1.17 5.80 10.74
CA LEU A 183 0.20 5.65 10.27
C LEU A 183 1.05 6.90 10.55
N GLY A 184 0.40 8.06 10.71
CA GLY A 184 1.05 9.34 10.96
C GLY A 184 2.04 9.70 9.86
N ASN A 185 2.96 10.61 10.18
CA ASN A 185 4.12 10.93 9.32
C ASN A 185 5.25 9.90 9.45
N SER A 186 4.94 8.70 9.94
CA SER A 186 5.93 7.71 10.38
C SER A 186 6.81 7.18 9.27
N ILE A 187 6.36 7.25 8.02
CA ILE A 187 7.10 6.67 6.89
C ILE A 187 8.01 7.69 6.22
N GLY A 188 7.67 8.99 6.24
CA GLY A 188 8.49 10.08 5.68
C GLY A 188 8.85 9.95 4.20
N VAL A 189 8.10 9.12 3.45
CA VAL A 189 8.32 8.80 2.04
C VAL A 189 7.10 9.23 1.24
N SER A 190 7.28 9.80 0.04
CA SER A 190 6.16 10.20 -0.80
C SER A 190 5.40 9.00 -1.35
N SER A 191 4.12 9.18 -1.69
CA SER A 191 3.24 8.14 -2.24
C SER A 191 3.82 7.46 -3.48
N PHE A 192 4.57 8.20 -4.30
CA PHE A 192 5.29 7.64 -5.46
C PHE A 192 6.23 6.51 -5.05
N TRP A 193 7.08 6.72 -4.04
CA TRP A 193 8.03 5.73 -3.57
C TRP A 193 7.36 4.55 -2.87
N ILE A 194 6.18 4.76 -2.28
CA ILE A 194 5.38 3.67 -1.70
C ILE A 194 4.88 2.75 -2.82
N ILE A 195 4.34 3.31 -3.92
CA ILE A 195 3.91 2.51 -5.07
C ILE A 195 5.08 1.75 -5.69
N VAL A 196 6.23 2.40 -5.88
CA VAL A 196 7.45 1.76 -6.38
C VAL A 196 7.85 0.59 -5.47
N SER A 197 7.87 0.79 -4.16
CA SER A 197 8.26 -0.26 -3.21
C SER A 197 7.32 -1.46 -3.28
N ILE A 198 6.00 -1.23 -3.31
CA ILE A 198 5.00 -2.31 -3.41
C ILE A 198 5.16 -3.08 -4.72
N THR A 199 5.38 -2.36 -5.84
CA THR A 199 5.55 -3.00 -7.15
C THR A 199 6.80 -3.86 -7.20
N VAL A 200 7.94 -3.34 -6.73
CA VAL A 200 9.22 -4.06 -6.74
C VAL A 200 9.18 -5.25 -5.79
N PHE A 201 8.88 -5.02 -4.52
CA PHE A 201 8.87 -6.10 -3.53
C PHE A 201 7.72 -7.08 -3.76
N GLY A 202 6.59 -6.62 -4.27
CA GLY A 202 5.47 -7.47 -4.67
C GLY A 202 5.82 -8.38 -5.83
N GLY A 203 6.60 -7.90 -6.81
CA GLY A 203 7.09 -8.70 -7.92
C GLY A 203 8.06 -9.81 -7.49
N PHE A 204 8.90 -9.57 -6.48
CA PHE A 204 9.86 -10.57 -5.99
C PHE A 204 9.29 -11.53 -4.95
N PHE A 205 8.44 -11.05 -4.06
CA PHE A 205 8.00 -11.79 -2.87
C PHE A 205 6.48 -11.93 -2.75
N GLY A 206 5.72 -11.52 -3.77
CA GLY A 206 4.26 -11.59 -3.76
C GLY A 206 3.61 -10.72 -2.68
N ILE A 207 2.50 -11.21 -2.10
CA ILE A 207 1.72 -10.48 -1.08
C ILE A 207 2.55 -10.10 0.17
N PRO A 208 3.36 -10.99 0.77
CA PRO A 208 4.26 -10.61 1.86
C PRO A 208 5.23 -9.49 1.47
N GLY A 209 5.74 -9.52 0.24
CA GLY A 209 6.61 -8.47 -0.28
C GLY A 209 5.92 -7.11 -0.38
N MET A 210 4.66 -7.07 -0.80
CA MET A 210 3.88 -5.82 -0.85
C MET A 210 3.75 -5.18 0.54
N LEU A 211 3.58 -5.99 1.57
CA LEU A 211 3.44 -5.51 2.94
C LEU A 211 4.78 -5.04 3.53
N ILE A 212 5.83 -5.87 3.40
CA ILE A 212 7.15 -5.59 4.00
C ILE A 212 7.93 -4.56 3.17
N GLY A 213 7.67 -4.46 1.87
CA GLY A 213 8.38 -3.57 0.95
C GLY A 213 8.33 -2.10 1.36
N VAL A 214 7.19 -1.63 1.84
CA VAL A 214 7.02 -0.23 2.26
C VAL A 214 7.96 0.15 3.40
N PRO A 215 8.00 -0.55 4.55
CA PRO A 215 8.93 -0.22 5.61
C PRO A 215 10.39 -0.51 5.23
N CYS A 216 10.68 -1.52 4.41
CA CYS A 216 12.03 -1.75 3.86
C CYS A 216 12.53 -0.53 3.08
N PHE A 217 11.69 -0.06 2.14
CA PHE A 217 12.04 1.11 1.33
C PHE A 217 12.18 2.37 2.18
N ALA A 218 11.28 2.58 3.15
CA ALA A 218 11.34 3.71 4.06
C ALA A 218 12.67 3.73 4.86
N CYS A 219 13.10 2.59 5.38
CA CYS A 219 14.39 2.47 6.06
C CYS A 219 15.57 2.75 5.12
N ALA A 220 15.58 2.14 3.93
CA ALA A 220 16.64 2.36 2.94
C ALA A 220 16.73 3.85 2.53
N TYR A 221 15.58 4.47 2.26
CA TYR A 221 15.49 5.90 1.94
C TYR A 221 16.01 6.78 3.07
N ALA A 222 15.61 6.51 4.32
CA ALA A 222 16.06 7.26 5.49
C ALA A 222 17.58 7.15 5.68
N PHE A 223 18.17 5.98 5.49
CA PHE A 223 19.62 5.77 5.59
C PHE A 223 20.38 6.49 4.48
N ILE A 224 19.91 6.42 3.24
CA ILE A 224 20.51 7.15 2.11
C ILE A 224 20.45 8.64 2.38
N ARG A 225 19.26 9.16 2.74
CA ARG A 225 19.05 10.58 3.05
C ARG A 225 19.98 11.06 4.18
N ARG A 226 20.11 10.29 5.27
CA ARG A 226 21.00 10.61 6.37
C ARG A 226 22.46 10.69 5.94
N ARG A 227 22.92 9.72 5.14
CA ARG A 227 24.29 9.72 4.59
C ARG A 227 24.53 10.90 3.66
N VAL A 228 23.61 11.18 2.76
CA VAL A 228 23.68 12.32 1.84
C VAL A 228 23.75 13.62 2.64
N ASN A 229 22.82 13.83 3.56
CA ASN A 229 22.78 15.05 4.37
C ASN A 229 24.04 15.25 5.20
N ASN A 230 24.59 14.17 5.79
CA ASN A 230 25.84 14.24 6.57
C ASN A 230 27.04 14.60 5.68
N ARG A 231 27.08 14.10 4.43
CA ARG A 231 28.13 14.47 3.47
C ARG A 231 28.01 15.92 3.02
N LEU A 232 26.79 16.40 2.75
CA LEU A 232 26.54 17.80 2.38
C LEU A 232 26.92 18.75 3.52
N LYS A 233 26.53 18.44 4.75
CA LYS A 233 26.94 19.23 5.95
C LYS A 233 28.45 19.32 6.07
N ARG A 234 29.19 18.21 5.88
CA ARG A 234 30.67 18.22 5.92
C ARG A 234 31.29 19.07 4.84
N LYS A 235 30.60 19.29 3.72
CA LYS A 235 31.02 20.16 2.61
C LYS A 235 30.54 21.61 2.78
N GLY A 236 29.82 21.95 3.86
CA GLY A 236 29.23 23.27 4.05
C GLY A 236 28.05 23.58 3.15
N MET A 237 27.51 22.57 2.46
CA MET A 237 26.43 22.74 1.47
C MET A 237 25.04 22.59 2.09
N SER A 238 24.03 23.21 1.45
CA SER A 238 22.63 23.11 1.87
C SER A 238 22.16 21.65 1.88
N ILE A 239 21.31 21.32 2.86
CA ILE A 239 20.62 20.01 2.95
C ILE A 239 19.18 20.08 2.43
N ALA A 240 18.70 21.24 2.05
CA ALA A 240 17.34 21.44 1.55
C ALA A 240 17.23 20.97 0.10
N THR A 241 16.39 19.97 -0.16
CA THR A 241 16.19 19.44 -1.51
C THR A 241 15.69 20.51 -2.51
N PHE A 242 14.94 21.48 -2.02
CA PHE A 242 14.42 22.57 -2.84
C PHE A 242 15.52 23.46 -3.45
N ASP A 243 16.62 23.65 -2.73
CA ASP A 243 17.74 24.45 -3.23
C ASP A 243 18.36 23.78 -4.45
N TYR A 244 18.50 22.44 -4.42
CA TYR A 244 19.03 21.67 -5.55
C TYR A 244 18.08 21.61 -6.75
N ALA A 245 16.77 21.69 -6.52
CA ALA A 245 15.78 21.68 -7.61
C ALA A 245 15.91 22.95 -8.51
N LYS A 246 16.45 24.03 -7.97
CA LYS A 246 16.67 25.30 -8.66
C LYS A 246 18.13 25.56 -9.01
N THR A 247 19.04 24.68 -8.63
CA THR A 247 20.48 24.82 -8.85
C THR A 247 20.84 24.47 -10.29
N SER A 248 21.59 25.35 -10.95
CA SER A 248 22.21 25.11 -12.26
C SER A 248 23.50 24.31 -12.08
N TYR A 249 24.39 24.79 -11.22
CA TYR A 249 25.64 24.12 -10.85
C TYR A 249 26.11 24.55 -9.46
N VAL A 250 27.16 23.92 -8.96
CA VAL A 250 27.86 24.30 -7.72
C VAL A 250 29.19 24.92 -8.13
N ASP A 251 29.49 26.11 -7.65
CA ASP A 251 30.76 26.76 -7.97
C ASP A 251 31.94 26.15 -7.22
N GLU A 252 33.17 26.65 -7.49
CA GLU A 252 34.39 26.12 -6.85
C GLU A 252 34.45 26.37 -5.32
N SER A 253 33.67 27.36 -4.85
CA SER A 253 33.53 27.68 -3.41
C SER A 253 32.53 26.78 -2.70
N GLY A 254 31.73 25.98 -3.43
CA GLY A 254 30.68 25.13 -2.89
C GLY A 254 29.34 25.85 -2.79
N GLU A 255 29.18 27.05 -3.31
CA GLU A 255 27.91 27.78 -3.36
C GLU A 255 27.01 27.26 -4.49
N LEU A 256 25.71 27.22 -4.23
CA LEU A 256 24.69 26.80 -5.20
C LEU A 256 24.36 27.98 -6.12
N VAL A 257 24.63 27.85 -7.42
CA VAL A 257 24.26 28.84 -8.43
C VAL A 257 22.91 28.48 -9.03
N PHE A 258 21.95 29.37 -8.91
CA PHE A 258 20.57 29.14 -9.31
C PHE A 258 20.32 29.46 -10.77
N ILE A 259 19.41 28.76 -11.41
CA ILE A 259 18.94 28.98 -12.77
C ILE A 259 18.37 30.41 -12.85
N GLY A 260 18.92 31.24 -13.76
CA GLY A 260 18.47 32.65 -13.97
C GLY A 260 19.13 33.67 -13.05
N SER A 261 20.17 33.31 -12.27
CA SER A 261 20.89 34.26 -11.38
C SER A 261 21.87 35.21 -12.10
N GLY A 262 21.96 35.15 -13.42
CA GLY A 262 22.95 35.94 -14.20
C GLY A 262 24.39 35.47 -14.08
N LYS A 263 24.70 34.51 -13.19
CA LYS A 263 26.02 33.90 -13.02
C LYS A 263 26.23 32.65 -13.88
N THR A 264 25.31 32.35 -14.79
CA THR A 264 25.34 31.13 -15.60
C THR A 264 26.44 31.08 -16.64
N ASP A 265 27.13 32.20 -16.92
CA ASP A 265 28.12 32.29 -17.97
C ASP A 265 29.53 31.76 -17.59
N GLY A 266 29.73 31.35 -16.36
CA GLY A 266 31.05 30.93 -15.86
C GLY A 266 31.40 29.43 -15.96
N TYR A 267 30.41 28.52 -16.06
CA TYR A 267 30.67 27.11 -16.11
C TYR A 267 30.59 26.56 -17.53
N GLN A 268 31.70 26.60 -18.25
CA GLN A 268 31.85 25.89 -19.53
C GLN A 268 32.27 24.44 -19.26
N SER A 269 31.30 23.57 -19.12
CA SER A 269 31.54 22.14 -19.25
C SER A 269 31.69 21.80 -20.73
N SER A 270 32.86 21.33 -21.13
CA SER A 270 33.14 20.83 -22.49
C SER A 270 32.27 19.64 -22.93
N ARG A 271 31.34 19.20 -22.09
CA ARG A 271 30.44 18.03 -22.31
C ARG A 271 28.98 18.36 -22.60
N TYR A 272 28.54 19.59 -22.42
CA TYR A 272 27.14 19.95 -22.65
C TYR A 272 27.03 21.06 -23.67
N VAL A 273 26.66 20.69 -24.89
CA VAL A 273 26.11 21.59 -25.90
C VAL A 273 24.90 22.29 -25.32
N GLU A 274 24.80 23.60 -25.51
CA GLU A 274 23.71 24.47 -25.07
C GLU A 274 22.35 23.77 -25.13
N LEU A 275 21.79 23.46 -23.98
CA LEU A 275 20.37 23.22 -23.84
C LEU A 275 19.71 24.63 -23.94
N ASN A 276 18.87 24.82 -24.94
CA ASN A 276 18.09 26.04 -25.16
C ASN A 276 17.64 26.69 -23.84
N PRO A 277 17.87 27.98 -23.65
CA PRO A 277 17.47 28.68 -22.44
C PRO A 277 15.94 28.58 -22.32
N VAL A 278 15.49 27.87 -21.27
CA VAL A 278 14.09 27.86 -20.88
C VAL A 278 13.73 29.32 -20.57
N ARG A 279 12.85 29.94 -21.37
CA ARG A 279 12.33 31.26 -21.09
C ARG A 279 11.83 31.32 -19.65
N PRO A 280 12.18 32.33 -18.85
CA PRO A 280 11.70 32.44 -17.49
C PRO A 280 10.18 32.59 -17.53
N GLY A 281 9.49 31.50 -17.28
CA GLY A 281 8.07 31.50 -16.98
C GLY A 281 7.88 32.20 -15.65
N LYS A 282 6.96 33.16 -15.59
CA LYS A 282 6.55 33.86 -14.39
C LYS A 282 6.44 32.86 -13.23
N THR A 283 7.19 33.11 -12.18
CA THR A 283 7.12 32.39 -10.93
C THR A 283 5.77 32.67 -10.26
N ASP A 284 4.76 31.87 -10.58
CA ASP A 284 3.59 31.79 -9.73
C ASP A 284 3.95 30.98 -8.50
N ALA A 285 4.32 31.71 -7.45
CA ALA A 285 4.35 31.20 -6.08
C ALA A 285 2.90 31.02 -5.58
N SER A 286 2.16 30.13 -6.19
CA SER A 286 0.86 29.65 -5.67
C SER A 286 0.86 28.14 -5.75
N GLY A 287 0.64 27.50 -4.60
CA GLY A 287 0.30 26.08 -4.56
C GLY A 287 -0.77 25.82 -5.61
N SER A 288 -0.64 24.72 -6.38
CA SER A 288 -1.43 24.51 -7.59
C SER A 288 -2.91 24.78 -7.29
N PRO A 289 -3.59 25.65 -8.08
CA PRO A 289 -5.01 26.01 -7.86
C PRO A 289 -5.94 24.78 -7.93
N PHE A 290 -5.43 23.68 -8.44
CA PHE A 290 -6.09 22.39 -8.51
C PHE A 290 -6.22 21.72 -7.12
N SER A 291 -5.17 21.78 -6.27
CA SER A 291 -5.19 21.23 -4.91
C SER A 291 -6.21 21.92 -4.02
N ASP A 292 -6.31 23.25 -4.10
CA ASP A 292 -7.23 24.03 -3.26
C ASP A 292 -8.68 23.94 -3.74
N LYS A 293 -8.92 23.88 -5.05
CA LYS A 293 -10.25 23.59 -5.60
C LYS A 293 -10.73 22.18 -5.25
N VAL A 294 -9.85 21.17 -5.29
CA VAL A 294 -10.19 19.81 -4.91
C VAL A 294 -10.45 19.72 -3.40
N LYS A 295 -9.62 20.33 -2.56
CA LYS A 295 -9.87 20.40 -1.11
C LYS A 295 -11.19 21.10 -0.78
N SER A 296 -11.47 22.24 -1.38
CA SER A 296 -12.71 22.98 -1.16
C SER A 296 -13.94 22.22 -1.65
N PHE A 297 -13.84 21.53 -2.79
CA PHE A 297 -14.88 20.65 -3.31
C PHE A 297 -15.18 19.51 -2.34
N PHE A 298 -14.16 18.82 -1.81
CA PHE A 298 -14.34 17.72 -0.84
C PHE A 298 -14.90 18.21 0.49
N ILE A 299 -14.44 19.35 1.01
CA ILE A 299 -15.01 19.95 2.24
C ILE A 299 -16.48 20.29 2.05
N THR A 300 -16.85 20.85 0.90
CA THR A 300 -18.25 21.20 0.57
C THR A 300 -19.09 19.95 0.36
N LEU A 301 -18.54 18.92 -0.26
CA LEU A 301 -19.21 17.62 -0.47
C LEU A 301 -19.45 16.90 0.86
N LEU A 302 -18.45 16.85 1.74
CA LEU A 302 -18.58 16.25 3.07
C LEU A 302 -19.60 17.00 3.94
N ALA A 303 -19.63 18.33 3.87
CA ALA A 303 -20.63 19.14 4.56
C ALA A 303 -22.06 18.92 4.03
N LYS A 304 -22.22 18.69 2.71
CA LYS A 304 -23.53 18.31 2.13
C LYS A 304 -23.96 16.88 2.53
N ILE A 305 -23.01 15.95 2.52
CA ILE A 305 -23.26 14.54 2.91
C ILE A 305 -23.62 14.48 4.40
N SER A 306 -22.92 15.21 5.28
CA SER A 306 -23.24 15.23 6.71
C SER A 306 -24.62 15.82 6.99
N LYS A 307 -25.01 16.91 6.32
CA LYS A 307 -26.38 17.47 6.41
C LYS A 307 -27.44 16.50 5.89
N TRP A 308 -27.17 15.81 4.79
CA TRP A 308 -28.08 14.82 4.23
C TRP A 308 -28.26 13.62 5.19
N TRP A 309 -27.16 13.14 5.81
CA TRP A 309 -27.19 12.08 6.83
C TRP A 309 -27.98 12.48 8.08
N ILE A 310 -27.76 13.69 8.59
CA ILE A 310 -28.50 14.23 9.73
C ILE A 310 -30.00 14.26 9.41
N ASN A 311 -30.37 14.68 8.20
CA ASN A 311 -31.76 14.68 7.76
C ASN A 311 -32.39 13.27 7.65
N ILE A 312 -31.61 12.27 7.20
CA ILE A 312 -32.05 10.88 7.15
C ILE A 312 -32.24 10.32 8.56
N ILE A 313 -31.29 10.52 9.47
CA ILE A 313 -31.37 10.09 10.86
C ILE A 313 -32.59 10.71 11.53
N ASN A 314 -32.84 12.00 11.31
CA ASN A 314 -33.98 12.70 11.85
C ASN A 314 -35.34 12.22 11.26
N ARG A 315 -35.35 11.74 10.00
CA ARG A 315 -36.55 11.09 9.41
C ARG A 315 -36.82 9.69 9.97
N ILE A 316 -35.77 8.94 10.24
CA ILE A 316 -35.88 7.58 10.82
C ILE A 316 -36.34 7.68 12.29
N ARG A 317 -35.90 8.70 13.02
CA ARG A 317 -36.28 8.93 14.44
C ARG A 317 -37.72 9.42 14.64
N LYS A 318 -38.36 9.89 13.57
CA LYS A 318 -39.77 10.37 13.60
C LYS A 318 -40.79 9.34 13.10
N ARG A 319 -40.34 8.14 12.77
CA ARG A 319 -41.18 6.95 12.52
C ARG A 319 -40.95 5.89 13.61
#